data_5346d3741181291c46c3f6bb94b78617
#
_entry.id   5346d3741181291c46c3f6bb94b78617
#
_cell.length_a   1.000
_cell.length_b   1.000
_cell.length_c   1.000
_cell.angle_alpha   90.00
_cell.angle_beta   90.00
_cell.angle_gamma   90.00
#
_symmetry.space_group_name_H-M   'P 1'
#
loop_
_entity.id
_entity.type
_entity.pdbx_description
1 polymer ?
#
loop_
_entity_poly.entity_id
_entity_poly.type
_entity_poly.pdbx_seq_one_letter_code
_entity_poly.pdbx_strand_id
1 'polypeptide(L)'
;MNRLALGGALLAMVSSVILLPAGPGHAAPVVPDQAAAAAPRPTNFGLHAMGYGTLIKGGDIPVSSGATGFAHIACTTLAGLDRSNGLANVDLPGLGEIDTLTTRVKTIKRGPRVTSVSHHALAGITLVETELGSLSLGAVESTARVWHNATGFHSAVHTNVAGIVLTPPGGEPEVIAIPSPGEPVEIPGLLRITLGETKVDKRAHSIFARAQGLLVEILPTNTKVKVALSRARMTDDVINSLMSGYAAGLKGKVLNVEDDTIVTIGRTPTKPLPCEGTGGVVKQTKTVDINVPSAVSVGAAQAKVFGVQAGRRRARAWTQGSIAEVNLGGGQLVIEGIVARANVIRRPGKLVRNSNGTKFVSITADGEPHEIPDSGTLEIPGLAKLEFGVETLIRGGIEVIALRITLLDGVGAVIDLGVARTQVKKAIL
;
A
#
# COMPACT_ATOMS: atom_id res chain seq x y z
N MET A 1 -45.93 -26.35 39.62
CA MET A 1 -46.14 -27.81 39.48
C MET A 1 -46.13 -28.13 38.00
N ASN A 2 -45.24 -28.88 37.56
CA ASN A 2 -45.05 -29.87 36.52
C ASN A 2 -43.65 -29.84 35.93
N ARG A 3 -42.88 -30.82 36.38
CA ARG A 3 -41.61 -31.23 35.79
C ARG A 3 -41.93 -32.13 34.59
N LEU A 4 -41.26 -31.94 33.46
CA LEU A 4 -41.17 -32.97 32.43
C LEU A 4 -39.65 -33.14 32.08
N ALA A 5 -39.18 -34.32 32.39
CA ALA A 5 -37.89 -34.83 31.98
C ALA A 5 -38.02 -35.33 30.52
N LEU A 6 -37.02 -35.04 29.68
CA LEU A 6 -36.85 -35.74 28.40
C LEU A 6 -35.43 -36.34 28.32
N GLY A 7 -35.44 -37.64 28.08
CA GLY A 7 -34.33 -38.52 28.07
C GLY A 7 -33.42 -38.38 26.84
N GLY A 8 -32.18 -38.73 27.05
CA GLY A 8 -31.16 -38.81 26.05
C GLY A 8 -31.30 -40.01 25.11
N ALA A 9 -31.05 -39.79 23.83
CA ALA A 9 -30.80 -40.81 22.84
C ALA A 9 -29.36 -40.72 22.38
N LEU A 10 -28.52 -41.65 22.83
CA LEU A 10 -27.19 -41.92 22.28
C LEU A 10 -27.36 -42.54 20.88
N LEU A 11 -26.91 -41.84 19.85
CA LEU A 11 -26.72 -42.43 18.51
C LEU A 11 -25.25 -42.85 18.39
N ALA A 12 -24.98 -44.16 18.42
CA ALA A 12 -23.69 -44.72 18.09
C ALA A 12 -23.50 -44.71 16.56
N MET A 13 -22.59 -43.88 16.05
CA MET A 13 -22.14 -43.97 14.67
C MET A 13 -21.05 -45.02 14.54
N VAL A 14 -21.36 -46.08 13.87
CA VAL A 14 -20.41 -47.11 13.42
C VAL A 14 -19.64 -46.57 12.21
N SER A 15 -18.38 -46.21 12.41
CA SER A 15 -17.48 -45.82 11.32
C SER A 15 -16.99 -47.06 10.59
N SER A 16 -17.52 -47.30 9.40
CA SER A 16 -17.00 -48.30 8.46
C SER A 16 -15.70 -47.79 7.83
N VAL A 17 -14.58 -48.34 8.20
CA VAL A 17 -13.27 -48.12 7.56
C VAL A 17 -13.27 -48.84 6.21
N ILE A 18 -13.38 -48.12 5.10
CA ILE A 18 -13.15 -48.67 3.75
C ILE A 18 -11.64 -48.65 3.50
N LEU A 19 -10.99 -49.78 3.52
CA LEU A 19 -9.63 -49.95 3.02
C LEU A 19 -9.63 -49.83 1.48
N LEU A 20 -9.15 -48.71 0.94
CA LEU A 20 -8.82 -48.56 -0.47
C LEU A 20 -7.44 -49.18 -0.73
N PRO A 21 -7.23 -49.92 -1.85
CA PRO A 21 -5.93 -50.49 -2.20
C PRO A 21 -4.93 -49.36 -2.50
N ALA A 22 -3.71 -49.51 -1.99
CA ALA A 22 -2.58 -48.63 -2.23
C ALA A 22 -2.24 -48.59 -3.75
N GLY A 23 -2.56 -47.46 -4.40
CA GLY A 23 -2.08 -47.14 -5.71
C GLY A 23 -0.58 -46.80 -5.72
N PRO A 24 0.13 -46.92 -6.86
CA PRO A 24 1.58 -46.68 -6.93
C PRO A 24 1.95 -45.29 -6.45
N GLY A 25 2.89 -45.25 -5.51
CA GLY A 25 3.27 -44.06 -4.77
C GLY A 25 3.64 -42.88 -5.68
N HIS A 26 2.86 -41.84 -5.65
CA HIS A 26 3.29 -40.53 -6.05
C HIS A 26 4.33 -40.06 -5.01
N ALA A 27 5.58 -39.95 -5.43
CA ALA A 27 6.62 -39.34 -4.63
C ALA A 27 6.11 -37.95 -4.19
N ALA A 28 5.98 -37.75 -2.90
CA ALA A 28 5.66 -36.43 -2.35
C ALA A 28 6.65 -35.42 -2.94
N PRO A 29 6.20 -34.24 -3.38
CA PRO A 29 7.11 -33.22 -3.88
C PRO A 29 8.12 -32.93 -2.76
N VAL A 30 9.40 -33.16 -3.04
CA VAL A 30 10.51 -32.80 -2.16
C VAL A 30 10.42 -31.29 -1.99
N VAL A 31 9.88 -30.85 -0.87
CA VAL A 31 9.95 -29.44 -0.46
C VAL A 31 11.44 -29.15 -0.35
N PRO A 32 12.01 -28.25 -1.19
CA PRO A 32 13.44 -27.97 -1.09
C PRO A 32 13.69 -27.45 0.31
N ASP A 33 14.65 -28.10 0.97
CA ASP A 33 15.12 -27.77 2.31
C ASP A 33 15.25 -26.24 2.42
N GLN A 34 14.41 -25.61 3.21
CA GLN A 34 14.49 -24.17 3.44
C GLN A 34 15.79 -23.97 4.24
N ALA A 35 16.88 -23.80 3.51
CA ALA A 35 18.16 -23.43 4.10
C ALA A 35 17.91 -22.36 5.14
N ALA A 36 18.17 -22.67 6.41
CA ALA A 36 17.88 -21.81 7.55
C ALA A 36 18.31 -20.37 7.21
N ALA A 37 17.34 -19.46 7.18
CA ALA A 37 17.60 -18.09 6.78
C ALA A 37 18.68 -17.52 7.69
N ALA A 38 19.85 -17.16 7.13
CA ALA A 38 20.96 -16.65 7.90
C ALA A 38 20.49 -15.45 8.73
N ALA A 39 20.88 -15.41 10.01
CA ALA A 39 20.49 -14.32 10.91
C ALA A 39 20.79 -12.94 10.27
N PRO A 40 19.86 -11.96 10.39
CA PRO A 40 20.06 -10.64 9.82
C PRO A 40 21.34 -9.99 10.32
N ARG A 41 22.16 -9.45 9.39
CA ARG A 41 23.46 -8.85 9.68
C ARG A 41 23.44 -7.34 9.45
N PRO A 42 24.03 -6.53 10.34
CA PRO A 42 24.15 -5.09 10.14
C PRO A 42 24.96 -4.74 8.89
N THR A 43 24.61 -3.59 8.31
CA THR A 43 25.34 -2.96 7.20
C THR A 43 25.40 -1.45 7.43
N ASN A 44 26.29 -0.76 6.73
CA ASN A 44 26.39 0.70 6.78
C ASN A 44 25.40 1.41 5.85
N PHE A 45 24.41 0.69 5.35
CA PHE A 45 23.44 1.21 4.37
C PHE A 45 22.02 1.25 4.96
N GLY A 46 21.28 2.27 4.61
CA GLY A 46 19.82 2.28 4.70
C GLY A 46 19.22 1.55 3.51
N LEU A 47 18.57 0.42 3.76
CA LEU A 47 17.98 -0.47 2.75
C LEU A 47 16.47 -0.37 2.76
N HIS A 48 15.86 -0.37 1.58
CA HIS A 48 14.42 -0.34 1.41
C HIS A 48 14.03 -1.12 0.15
N ALA A 49 13.01 -1.97 0.24
CA ALA A 49 12.41 -2.64 -0.91
C ALA A 49 10.90 -2.70 -0.76
N MET A 50 10.17 -2.56 -1.84
CA MET A 50 8.72 -2.74 -1.88
C MET A 50 8.25 -3.16 -3.27
N GLY A 51 7.14 -3.87 -3.30
CA GLY A 51 6.45 -4.22 -4.53
C GLY A 51 4.97 -4.49 -4.29
N TYR A 52 4.20 -4.51 -5.37
CA TYR A 52 2.79 -4.89 -5.38
C TYR A 52 2.35 -5.36 -6.76
N GLY A 53 1.23 -6.11 -6.80
CA GLY A 53 0.62 -6.62 -8.03
C GLY A 53 -0.06 -5.53 -8.82
N THR A 54 -1.14 -5.01 -8.29
CA THR A 54 -1.95 -3.97 -8.97
C THR A 54 -2.19 -2.78 -8.05
N LEU A 55 -2.40 -1.63 -8.67
CA LEU A 55 -2.83 -0.40 -8.03
C LEU A 55 -3.71 0.37 -9.01
N ILE A 56 -4.97 0.59 -8.64
CA ILE A 56 -5.96 1.27 -9.47
C ILE A 56 -6.02 2.74 -9.07
N LYS A 57 -6.19 3.64 -10.05
CA LYS A 57 -6.39 5.08 -9.85
C LYS A 57 -7.35 5.61 -10.89
N GLY A 58 -8.20 6.54 -10.48
CA GLY A 58 -9.17 7.19 -11.38
C GLY A 58 -10.44 6.37 -11.55
N GLY A 59 -11.24 6.67 -12.56
CA GLY A 59 -12.58 6.16 -12.76
C GLY A 59 -13.59 6.86 -11.86
N ASP A 60 -14.67 6.18 -11.60
CA ASP A 60 -15.68 6.62 -10.63
C ASP A 60 -15.15 6.64 -9.19
N ILE A 61 -13.96 6.03 -8.99
CA ILE A 61 -13.23 6.08 -7.73
C ILE A 61 -12.00 6.99 -7.90
N PRO A 62 -12.08 8.29 -7.59
CA PRO A 62 -10.97 9.25 -7.75
C PRO A 62 -9.80 9.01 -6.78
N VAL A 63 -9.93 8.05 -5.89
CA VAL A 63 -8.90 7.58 -4.94
C VAL A 63 -8.20 6.34 -5.48
N SER A 64 -6.92 6.16 -5.16
CA SER A 64 -6.26 4.91 -5.49
C SER A 64 -6.76 3.77 -4.61
N SER A 65 -6.99 2.61 -5.22
CA SER A 65 -7.24 1.37 -4.47
C SER A 65 -6.09 1.03 -3.52
N GLY A 66 -6.30 0.08 -2.63
CA GLY A 66 -5.22 -0.65 -1.98
C GLY A 66 -4.33 -1.35 -3.01
N ALA A 67 -3.07 -1.56 -2.67
CA ALA A 67 -2.15 -2.31 -3.52
C ALA A 67 -2.30 -3.81 -3.24
N THR A 68 -2.56 -4.62 -4.27
CA THR A 68 -2.68 -6.08 -4.13
C THR A 68 -1.31 -6.73 -3.91
N GLY A 69 -1.24 -7.76 -3.09
CA GLY A 69 0.00 -8.50 -2.85
C GLY A 69 1.17 -7.65 -2.38
N PHE A 70 0.91 -6.61 -1.62
CA PHE A 70 1.92 -5.66 -1.17
C PHE A 70 2.92 -6.31 -0.22
N ALA A 71 4.21 -6.31 -0.59
CA ALA A 71 5.32 -6.70 0.27
C ALA A 71 6.31 -5.56 0.45
N HIS A 72 6.84 -5.40 1.66
CA HIS A 72 7.66 -4.25 2.02
C HIS A 72 8.71 -4.58 3.08
N ILE A 73 9.96 -4.21 2.83
CA ILE A 73 11.00 -4.01 3.81
C ILE A 73 11.15 -2.50 4.00
N ALA A 74 10.64 -2.00 5.14
CA ALA A 74 10.86 -0.60 5.54
C ALA A 74 12.34 -0.32 5.74
N CYS A 75 12.71 0.95 5.86
CA CYS A 75 14.08 1.37 6.09
C CYS A 75 14.77 0.57 7.21
N THR A 76 15.84 -0.11 6.86
CA THR A 76 16.62 -0.97 7.75
C THR A 76 18.10 -0.92 7.39
N THR A 77 19.00 -1.15 8.37
CA THR A 77 20.42 -1.44 8.12
C THR A 77 20.71 -2.93 8.08
N LEU A 78 19.69 -3.78 8.25
CA LEU A 78 19.88 -5.22 8.30
C LEU A 78 19.77 -5.85 6.91
N ALA A 79 20.79 -6.59 6.51
CA ALA A 79 20.76 -7.53 5.41
C ALA A 79 20.37 -8.93 5.92
N GLY A 80 19.82 -9.79 5.05
CA GLY A 80 19.32 -11.12 5.39
C GLY A 80 17.81 -11.15 5.65
N LEU A 81 17.11 -10.04 5.39
CA LEU A 81 15.65 -10.02 5.45
C LEU A 81 15.06 -10.55 4.14
N ASP A 82 14.04 -11.39 4.28
CA ASP A 82 13.24 -11.93 3.18
C ASP A 82 11.76 -11.85 3.58
N ARG A 83 10.95 -11.22 2.74
CA ARG A 83 9.51 -11.09 2.95
C ARG A 83 8.79 -11.33 1.64
N SER A 84 7.71 -12.07 1.70
CA SER A 84 6.84 -12.30 0.55
C SER A 84 5.38 -12.07 0.93
N ASN A 85 4.59 -11.74 -0.06
CA ASN A 85 3.13 -11.74 -0.01
C ASN A 85 2.63 -12.34 -1.31
N GLY A 86 1.78 -13.35 -1.21
CA GLY A 86 1.17 -14.03 -2.34
C GLY A 86 -0.35 -14.04 -2.17
N LEU A 87 -1.06 -13.91 -3.28
CA LEU A 87 -2.51 -13.98 -3.36
C LEU A 87 -2.86 -14.85 -4.56
N ALA A 88 -3.99 -15.54 -4.46
CA ALA A 88 -4.57 -16.31 -5.55
C ALA A 88 -6.06 -15.98 -5.66
N ASN A 89 -6.58 -15.95 -6.87
CA ASN A 89 -7.99 -15.70 -7.20
C ASN A 89 -8.50 -14.42 -6.53
N VAL A 90 -7.96 -13.27 -6.96
CA VAL A 90 -8.29 -11.97 -6.39
C VAL A 90 -9.22 -11.22 -7.33
N ASP A 91 -10.46 -11.04 -6.90
CA ASP A 91 -11.39 -10.16 -7.59
C ASP A 91 -10.95 -8.69 -7.48
N LEU A 92 -10.97 -8.00 -8.59
CA LEU A 92 -10.83 -6.56 -8.69
C LEU A 92 -12.21 -5.97 -9.00
N PRO A 93 -12.97 -5.48 -8.01
CA PRO A 93 -14.34 -5.04 -8.20
C PRO A 93 -14.50 -4.08 -9.39
N GLY A 94 -15.36 -4.44 -10.35
CA GLY A 94 -15.59 -3.68 -11.57
C GLY A 94 -14.43 -3.66 -12.58
N LEU A 95 -13.40 -4.48 -12.39
CA LEU A 95 -12.19 -4.47 -13.24
C LEU A 95 -11.71 -5.86 -13.66
N GLY A 96 -12.18 -6.94 -13.02
CA GLY A 96 -11.79 -8.29 -13.39
C GLY A 96 -11.11 -9.08 -12.27
N GLU A 97 -10.34 -10.12 -12.63
CA GLU A 97 -9.76 -11.11 -11.74
C GLU A 97 -8.24 -11.26 -11.94
N ILE A 98 -7.53 -11.56 -10.86
CA ILE A 98 -6.10 -11.93 -10.88
C ILE A 98 -5.98 -13.40 -10.46
N ASP A 99 -5.38 -14.24 -11.30
CA ASP A 99 -5.19 -15.66 -11.01
C ASP A 99 -4.28 -15.88 -9.81
N THR A 100 -3.02 -15.52 -9.95
CA THR A 100 -2.02 -15.67 -8.88
C THR A 100 -0.98 -14.56 -8.98
N LEU A 101 -0.62 -14.02 -7.83
CA LEU A 101 0.47 -13.05 -7.76
C LEU A 101 1.39 -13.33 -6.56
N THR A 102 2.65 -13.03 -6.72
CA THR A 102 3.65 -13.10 -5.66
C THR A 102 4.57 -11.88 -5.70
N THR A 103 4.69 -11.22 -4.56
CA THR A 103 5.70 -10.17 -4.37
C THR A 103 6.72 -10.64 -3.35
N ARG A 104 8.00 -10.54 -3.66
CA ARG A 104 9.09 -10.90 -2.76
C ARG A 104 10.11 -9.77 -2.66
N VAL A 105 10.47 -9.39 -1.44
CA VAL A 105 11.43 -8.31 -1.16
C VAL A 105 12.52 -8.83 -0.25
N LYS A 106 13.80 -8.53 -0.60
CA LYS A 106 14.97 -9.04 0.11
C LYS A 106 16.03 -7.99 0.35
N THR A 107 16.77 -8.17 1.45
CA THR A 107 18.05 -7.50 1.67
C THR A 107 19.15 -8.56 1.83
N ILE A 108 20.25 -8.44 1.12
CA ILE A 108 21.28 -9.50 1.02
C ILE A 108 22.65 -8.89 1.27
N LYS A 109 23.52 -9.61 2.00
CA LYS A 109 24.94 -9.31 2.13
C LYS A 109 25.75 -10.54 1.74
N ARG A 110 26.59 -10.41 0.72
CA ARG A 110 27.52 -11.45 0.27
C ARG A 110 28.91 -10.83 0.09
N GLY A 111 29.82 -11.15 1.01
CA GLY A 111 31.13 -10.49 1.07
C GLY A 111 30.98 -8.97 1.18
N PRO A 112 31.66 -8.19 0.33
CA PRO A 112 31.56 -6.73 0.32
C PRO A 112 30.27 -6.19 -0.32
N ARG A 113 29.51 -7.05 -1.03
CA ARG A 113 28.31 -6.64 -1.76
C ARG A 113 27.09 -6.66 -0.84
N VAL A 114 26.42 -5.51 -0.74
CA VAL A 114 25.10 -5.35 -0.09
C VAL A 114 24.05 -5.08 -1.17
N THR A 115 22.89 -5.73 -1.09
CA THR A 115 21.84 -5.64 -2.11
C THR A 115 20.49 -5.42 -1.45
N SER A 116 19.65 -4.58 -2.06
CA SER A 116 18.20 -4.50 -1.82
C SER A 116 17.49 -4.85 -3.12
N VAL A 117 16.51 -5.73 -3.06
CA VAL A 117 15.78 -6.21 -4.24
C VAL A 117 14.30 -6.37 -3.95
N SER A 118 13.49 -6.00 -4.94
CA SER A 118 12.07 -6.31 -5.04
C SER A 118 11.85 -7.07 -6.33
N HIS A 119 11.08 -8.15 -6.25
CA HIS A 119 10.62 -8.93 -7.37
C HIS A 119 9.13 -9.15 -7.25
N HIS A 120 8.42 -8.98 -8.34
CA HIS A 120 7.00 -9.25 -8.44
C HIS A 120 6.74 -10.12 -9.67
N ALA A 121 5.92 -11.15 -9.50
CA ALA A 121 5.41 -12.00 -10.57
C ALA A 121 3.89 -12.14 -10.43
N LEU A 122 3.21 -12.01 -11.55
CA LEU A 122 1.77 -12.21 -11.73
C LEU A 122 1.60 -13.24 -12.83
N ALA A 123 0.80 -14.29 -12.60
CA ALA A 123 0.64 -15.38 -13.57
C ALA A 123 -0.37 -15.01 -14.67
N GLY A 124 -1.47 -14.38 -14.29
CA GLY A 124 -2.52 -13.94 -15.22
C GLY A 124 -3.39 -12.87 -14.59
N ILE A 125 -3.96 -12.01 -15.40
CA ILE A 125 -4.96 -11.04 -15.00
C ILE A 125 -5.96 -10.88 -16.15
N THR A 126 -7.25 -11.04 -15.85
CA THR A 126 -8.33 -10.67 -16.74
C THR A 126 -8.86 -9.32 -16.30
N LEU A 127 -8.70 -8.32 -17.16
CA LEU A 127 -9.19 -6.97 -16.94
C LEU A 127 -10.37 -6.73 -17.88
N VAL A 128 -11.42 -6.16 -17.30
CA VAL A 128 -12.59 -5.67 -18.05
C VAL A 128 -13.35 -6.80 -18.75
N GLU A 129 -14.38 -7.30 -18.10
CA GLU A 129 -15.55 -7.85 -18.78
C GLU A 129 -16.54 -6.71 -18.98
N THR A 130 -16.57 -6.13 -20.16
CA THR A 130 -17.54 -5.09 -20.55
C THR A 130 -18.32 -5.56 -21.76
N GLU A 131 -19.36 -4.80 -22.11
CA GLU A 131 -20.08 -4.98 -23.38
C GLU A 131 -19.13 -4.89 -24.60
N LEU A 132 -17.88 -4.39 -24.42
CA LEU A 132 -16.87 -4.24 -25.45
C LEU A 132 -15.84 -5.39 -25.49
N GLY A 133 -15.97 -6.39 -24.61
CA GLY A 133 -15.09 -7.56 -24.53
C GLY A 133 -14.26 -7.64 -23.26
N SER A 134 -13.33 -8.62 -23.22
CA SER A 134 -12.40 -8.82 -22.11
C SER A 134 -10.94 -8.70 -22.57
N LEU A 135 -10.08 -8.18 -21.68
CA LEU A 135 -8.64 -8.10 -21.87
C LEU A 135 -7.95 -9.05 -20.90
N SER A 136 -7.24 -10.04 -21.42
CA SER A 136 -6.42 -10.94 -20.62
C SER A 136 -4.94 -10.60 -20.79
N LEU A 137 -4.22 -10.45 -19.69
CA LEU A 137 -2.77 -10.33 -19.68
C LEU A 137 -2.20 -11.66 -19.19
N GLY A 138 -1.24 -12.20 -19.90
CA GLY A 138 -0.45 -13.35 -19.46
C GLY A 138 0.47 -12.99 -18.29
N ALA A 139 1.53 -13.79 -18.09
CA ALA A 139 2.45 -13.52 -16.99
C ALA A 139 3.12 -12.14 -17.13
N VAL A 140 3.10 -11.38 -16.04
CA VAL A 140 3.76 -10.07 -15.95
C VAL A 140 4.74 -10.08 -14.77
N GLU A 141 6.01 -9.80 -15.07
CA GLU A 141 7.06 -9.77 -14.06
C GLU A 141 7.72 -8.39 -13.99
N SER A 142 8.15 -8.01 -12.80
CA SER A 142 9.03 -6.87 -12.61
C SER A 142 10.08 -7.13 -11.54
N THR A 143 11.31 -6.65 -11.77
CA THR A 143 12.40 -6.70 -10.80
C THR A 143 13.09 -5.35 -10.72
N ALA A 144 13.24 -4.85 -9.51
CA ALA A 144 14.12 -3.71 -9.20
C ALA A 144 15.16 -4.15 -8.19
N ARG A 145 16.44 -4.04 -8.55
CA ARG A 145 17.58 -4.39 -7.71
C ARG A 145 18.55 -3.22 -7.64
N VAL A 146 19.02 -2.93 -6.43
CA VAL A 146 20.12 -2.00 -6.20
C VAL A 146 21.16 -2.65 -5.31
N TRP A 147 22.44 -2.38 -5.57
CA TRP A 147 23.52 -2.91 -4.73
C TRP A 147 24.69 -1.92 -4.66
N HIS A 148 25.49 -2.11 -3.63
CA HIS A 148 26.77 -1.45 -3.46
C HIS A 148 27.87 -2.51 -3.31
N ASN A 149 29.03 -2.27 -3.93
CA ASN A 149 30.24 -3.08 -3.84
C ASN A 149 31.48 -2.16 -3.82
N ALA A 150 32.67 -2.67 -4.05
CA ALA A 150 33.91 -1.90 -4.07
C ALA A 150 33.92 -0.78 -5.13
N THR A 151 33.13 -0.89 -6.20
CA THR A 151 33.04 0.10 -7.29
C THR A 151 31.85 1.09 -7.12
N GLY A 152 31.15 1.05 -5.98
CA GLY A 152 30.07 1.97 -5.64
C GLY A 152 28.65 1.44 -5.87
N PHE A 153 27.72 2.34 -6.12
CA PHE A 153 26.30 2.02 -6.33
C PHE A 153 26.00 1.53 -7.74
N HIS A 154 25.19 0.49 -7.83
CA HIS A 154 24.73 -0.15 -9.07
C HIS A 154 23.26 -0.49 -8.99
N SER A 155 22.60 -0.64 -10.14
CA SER A 155 21.23 -1.08 -10.27
C SER A 155 21.01 -2.01 -11.45
N ALA A 156 19.95 -2.81 -11.36
CA ALA A 156 19.35 -3.52 -12.48
C ALA A 156 17.83 -3.44 -12.35
N VAL A 157 17.16 -3.19 -13.46
CA VAL A 157 15.71 -3.21 -13.58
C VAL A 157 15.33 -4.14 -14.72
N HIS A 158 14.27 -4.89 -14.53
CA HIS A 158 13.77 -5.82 -15.54
C HIS A 158 12.25 -5.88 -15.47
N THR A 159 11.60 -5.94 -16.64
CA THR A 159 10.18 -6.19 -16.81
C THR A 159 9.99 -7.23 -17.91
N ASN A 160 9.03 -8.10 -17.74
CA ASN A 160 8.63 -9.10 -18.73
C ASN A 160 7.11 -9.17 -18.80
N VAL A 161 6.57 -9.29 -20.00
CA VAL A 161 5.14 -9.48 -20.29
C VAL A 161 5.03 -10.64 -21.27
N ALA A 162 4.32 -11.70 -20.90
CA ALA A 162 4.25 -12.91 -21.72
C ALA A 162 3.25 -12.82 -22.87
N GLY A 163 2.18 -12.03 -22.74
CA GLY A 163 1.18 -11.88 -23.79
C GLY A 163 0.03 -10.97 -23.37
N ILE A 164 -0.68 -10.48 -24.37
CA ILE A 164 -1.89 -9.67 -24.22
C ILE A 164 -2.92 -10.24 -25.19
N VAL A 165 -4.11 -10.57 -24.71
CA VAL A 165 -5.20 -11.14 -25.51
C VAL A 165 -6.44 -10.31 -25.31
N LEU A 166 -7.02 -9.83 -26.40
CA LEU A 166 -8.33 -9.19 -26.43
C LEU A 166 -9.36 -10.19 -26.93
N THR A 167 -10.45 -10.35 -26.21
CA THR A 167 -11.61 -11.13 -26.66
C THR A 167 -12.78 -10.19 -26.89
N PRO A 168 -13.13 -9.84 -28.14
CA PRO A 168 -14.31 -9.03 -28.44
C PRO A 168 -15.60 -9.73 -27.99
N PRO A 169 -16.70 -9.01 -27.78
CA PRO A 169 -18.00 -9.61 -27.42
C PRO A 169 -18.46 -10.57 -28.50
N GLY A 170 -18.64 -11.85 -28.16
CA GLY A 170 -19.06 -12.89 -29.10
C GLY A 170 -18.05 -13.22 -30.23
N GLY A 171 -16.83 -12.66 -30.15
CA GLY A 171 -15.73 -12.89 -31.06
C GLY A 171 -14.70 -13.89 -30.55
N GLU A 172 -13.72 -14.21 -31.39
CA GLU A 172 -12.60 -15.07 -31.03
C GLU A 172 -11.48 -14.24 -30.35
N PRO A 173 -10.68 -14.86 -29.45
CA PRO A 173 -9.54 -14.19 -28.82
C PRO A 173 -8.48 -13.75 -29.85
N GLU A 174 -8.07 -12.50 -29.79
CA GLU A 174 -7.03 -11.90 -30.63
C GLU A 174 -5.78 -11.58 -29.81
N VAL A 175 -4.62 -12.03 -30.28
CA VAL A 175 -3.34 -11.70 -29.63
C VAL A 175 -2.91 -10.29 -30.02
N ILE A 176 -2.80 -9.43 -29.01
CA ILE A 176 -2.35 -8.05 -29.18
C ILE A 176 -0.83 -7.99 -29.04
N ALA A 177 -0.17 -7.22 -29.90
CA ALA A 177 1.26 -6.98 -29.80
C ALA A 177 1.64 -6.34 -28.46
N ILE A 178 2.73 -6.83 -27.85
CA ILE A 178 3.26 -6.21 -26.62
C ILE A 178 3.77 -4.82 -26.98
N PRO A 179 3.36 -3.75 -26.22
CA PRO A 179 3.80 -2.39 -26.47
C PRO A 179 5.33 -2.28 -26.47
N SER A 180 5.88 -1.47 -27.38
CA SER A 180 7.28 -1.07 -27.31
C SER A 180 7.47 0.06 -26.26
N PRO A 181 8.67 0.24 -25.70
CA PRO A 181 8.93 1.36 -24.80
C PRO A 181 8.63 2.72 -25.45
N GLY A 182 7.69 3.47 -24.89
CA GLY A 182 7.25 4.77 -25.41
C GLY A 182 6.18 4.70 -26.51
N GLU A 183 5.80 3.53 -26.98
CA GLU A 183 4.77 3.31 -28.01
C GLU A 183 3.61 2.52 -27.40
N PRO A 184 2.52 3.18 -26.97
CA PRO A 184 1.36 2.49 -26.43
C PRO A 184 0.60 1.74 -27.52
N VAL A 185 0.00 0.63 -27.15
CA VAL A 185 -1.05 -0.03 -27.94
C VAL A 185 -2.38 0.54 -27.49
N GLU A 186 -3.15 1.06 -28.41
CA GLU A 186 -4.48 1.63 -28.14
C GLU A 186 -5.56 0.82 -28.85
N ILE A 187 -6.57 0.44 -28.10
CA ILE A 187 -7.83 -0.11 -28.63
C ILE A 187 -8.82 1.04 -28.57
N PRO A 188 -9.20 1.61 -29.74
CA PRO A 188 -9.98 2.85 -29.81
C PRO A 188 -11.27 2.76 -28.98
N GLY A 189 -11.50 3.81 -28.16
CA GLY A 189 -12.70 3.92 -27.31
C GLY A 189 -12.71 3.01 -26.09
N LEU A 190 -11.77 2.06 -25.94
CA LEU A 190 -11.75 1.07 -24.86
C LEU A 190 -10.58 1.28 -23.90
N LEU A 191 -9.35 1.09 -24.37
CA LEU A 191 -8.19 1.13 -23.48
C LEU A 191 -6.89 1.50 -24.20
N ARG A 192 -5.91 1.92 -23.41
CA ARG A 192 -4.53 2.15 -23.83
C ARG A 192 -3.60 1.36 -22.92
N ILE A 193 -2.74 0.53 -23.52
CA ILE A 193 -1.73 -0.27 -22.82
C ILE A 193 -0.36 0.34 -23.10
N THR A 194 0.36 0.65 -22.05
CA THR A 194 1.73 1.16 -22.12
C THR A 194 2.65 0.22 -21.37
N LEU A 195 3.80 -0.12 -21.95
CA LEU A 195 4.85 -0.81 -21.21
C LEU A 195 5.25 0.05 -20.02
N GLY A 196 5.35 -0.58 -18.84
CA GLY A 196 5.58 0.17 -17.61
C GLY A 196 6.94 0.85 -17.59
N GLU A 197 6.99 1.99 -16.91
CA GLU A 197 8.19 2.80 -16.79
C GLU A 197 9.25 2.12 -15.91
N THR A 198 10.47 2.04 -16.42
CA THR A 198 11.65 1.76 -15.63
C THR A 198 12.36 3.06 -15.26
N LYS A 199 12.81 3.19 -14.00
CA LYS A 199 13.49 4.40 -13.55
C LYS A 199 14.66 4.05 -12.63
N VAL A 200 15.80 4.67 -12.90
CA VAL A 200 16.97 4.65 -12.03
C VAL A 200 17.37 6.07 -11.69
N ASP A 201 17.52 6.38 -10.39
CA ASP A 201 18.06 7.65 -9.89
C ASP A 201 19.30 7.32 -9.04
N LYS A 202 20.48 7.58 -9.60
CA LYS A 202 21.78 7.37 -8.94
C LYS A 202 22.36 8.72 -8.53
N ARG A 203 22.72 8.83 -7.26
CA ARG A 203 23.36 10.01 -6.65
C ARG A 203 24.64 9.60 -5.96
N ALA A 204 25.41 10.55 -5.46
CA ALA A 204 26.67 10.27 -4.76
C ALA A 204 26.48 9.28 -3.60
N HIS A 205 25.43 9.46 -2.80
CA HIS A 205 25.18 8.72 -1.55
C HIS A 205 23.89 7.88 -1.56
N SER A 206 23.28 7.68 -2.71
CA SER A 206 22.04 6.88 -2.78
C SER A 206 21.76 6.38 -4.19
N ILE A 207 21.03 5.28 -4.25
CA ILE A 207 20.50 4.76 -5.50
C ILE A 207 19.05 4.30 -5.30
N PHE A 208 18.24 4.59 -6.28
CA PHE A 208 16.85 4.15 -6.38
C PHE A 208 16.61 3.48 -7.72
N ALA A 209 15.91 2.36 -7.72
CA ALA A 209 15.46 1.67 -8.91
C ALA A 209 13.96 1.36 -8.81
N ARG A 210 13.26 1.49 -9.92
CA ARG A 210 11.85 1.16 -10.08
C ARG A 210 11.66 0.42 -11.39
N ALA A 211 10.88 -0.65 -11.37
CA ALA A 211 10.38 -1.36 -12.53
C ALA A 211 8.87 -1.50 -12.38
N GLN A 212 8.12 -1.20 -13.43
CA GLN A 212 6.67 -1.40 -13.52
C GLN A 212 6.41 -2.21 -14.78
N GLY A 213 5.60 -3.30 -14.69
CA GLY A 213 5.32 -4.15 -15.85
C GLY A 213 4.49 -3.43 -16.89
N LEU A 214 3.26 -3.05 -16.54
CA LEU A 214 2.34 -2.35 -17.44
C LEU A 214 1.61 -1.21 -16.75
N LEU A 215 1.14 -0.28 -17.57
CA LEU A 215 0.09 0.69 -17.25
C LEU A 215 -1.05 0.47 -18.24
N VAL A 216 -2.23 0.13 -17.72
CA VAL A 216 -3.47 0.02 -18.50
C VAL A 216 -4.35 1.22 -18.16
N GLU A 217 -4.77 1.98 -19.16
CA GLU A 217 -5.69 3.11 -19.03
C GLU A 217 -7.02 2.69 -19.68
N ILE A 218 -8.08 2.62 -18.89
CA ILE A 218 -9.45 2.34 -19.36
C ILE A 218 -10.05 3.69 -19.73
N LEU A 219 -10.23 3.93 -21.03
CA LEU A 219 -10.54 5.26 -21.57
C LEU A 219 -11.94 5.77 -21.17
N PRO A 220 -13.02 4.96 -21.21
CA PRO A 220 -14.36 5.43 -20.85
C PRO A 220 -14.46 5.98 -19.44
N THR A 221 -13.77 5.37 -18.49
CA THR A 221 -13.80 5.74 -17.06
C THR A 221 -12.57 6.51 -16.62
N ASN A 222 -11.58 6.74 -17.50
CA ASN A 222 -10.28 7.33 -17.16
C ASN A 222 -9.58 6.61 -15.99
N THR A 223 -9.80 5.30 -15.90
CA THR A 223 -9.19 4.45 -14.85
C THR A 223 -7.80 4.02 -15.28
N LYS A 224 -6.82 4.12 -14.38
CA LYS A 224 -5.43 3.70 -14.59
C LYS A 224 -5.09 2.54 -13.68
N VAL A 225 -4.78 1.40 -14.27
CA VAL A 225 -4.33 0.20 -13.56
C VAL A 225 -2.82 0.04 -13.73
N LYS A 226 -2.08 0.18 -12.64
CA LYS A 226 -0.64 -0.11 -12.62
C LYS A 226 -0.45 -1.57 -12.26
N VAL A 227 0.25 -2.30 -13.09
CA VAL A 227 0.48 -3.74 -12.94
C VAL A 227 1.96 -4.01 -12.68
N ALA A 228 2.24 -4.91 -11.74
CA ALA A 228 3.56 -5.42 -11.38
C ALA A 228 4.58 -4.31 -11.08
N LEU A 229 4.51 -3.71 -9.89
CA LEU A 229 5.48 -2.71 -9.46
C LEU A 229 6.53 -3.31 -8.53
N SER A 230 7.81 -3.06 -8.83
CA SER A 230 8.97 -3.33 -7.97
C SER A 230 9.79 -2.07 -7.74
N ARG A 231 10.22 -1.83 -6.49
CA ARG A 231 11.09 -0.72 -6.10
C ARG A 231 12.15 -1.17 -5.13
N ALA A 232 13.38 -0.72 -5.34
CA ALA A 232 14.50 -0.91 -4.42
C ALA A 232 15.25 0.41 -4.21
N ARG A 233 15.73 0.63 -3.00
CA ARG A 233 16.53 1.80 -2.64
C ARG A 233 17.63 1.43 -1.68
N MET A 234 18.77 2.12 -1.80
CA MET A 234 19.90 2.05 -0.90
C MET A 234 20.51 3.44 -0.70
N THR A 235 21.03 3.71 0.50
CA THR A 235 21.75 4.94 0.83
C THR A 235 22.83 4.66 1.86
N ASP A 236 23.97 5.33 1.78
CA ASP A 236 25.04 5.32 2.77
C ASP A 236 25.02 6.55 3.68
N ASP A 237 24.07 7.49 3.46
CA ASP A 237 23.86 8.68 4.28
C ASP A 237 23.21 8.40 5.66
N VAL A 238 23.26 7.16 6.13
CA VAL A 238 22.75 6.83 7.48
C VAL A 238 23.85 7.06 8.50
N ILE A 239 23.77 8.17 9.21
CA ILE A 239 24.81 8.59 10.19
C ILE A 239 24.53 7.97 11.58
N ASN A 240 23.30 8.10 12.09
CA ASN A 240 22.97 7.67 13.45
C ASN A 240 21.57 7.04 13.58
N SER A 241 20.71 7.32 12.64
CA SER A 241 19.28 6.92 12.71
C SER A 241 18.72 6.60 11.34
N LEU A 242 17.86 5.60 11.31
CA LEU A 242 16.99 5.30 10.20
C LEU A 242 15.65 5.99 10.40
N MET A 243 15.23 6.75 9.41
CA MET A 243 13.92 7.37 9.37
C MET A 243 12.99 6.55 8.48
N SER A 244 11.73 6.48 8.84
CA SER A 244 10.69 5.88 8.03
C SER A 244 9.32 6.46 8.39
N GLY A 245 8.37 6.29 7.50
CA GLY A 245 7.01 6.78 7.69
C GLY A 245 6.47 7.40 6.42
N TYR A 246 5.34 8.04 6.55
CA TYR A 246 4.67 8.73 5.45
C TYR A 246 3.71 9.77 5.99
N ALA A 247 3.36 10.73 5.15
CA ALA A 247 2.18 11.56 5.28
C ALA A 247 1.17 11.17 4.20
N ALA A 248 -0.11 11.27 4.51
CA ALA A 248 -1.18 11.15 3.53
C ALA A 248 -2.31 12.13 3.84
N GLY A 249 -3.05 12.57 2.82
CA GLY A 249 -4.29 13.31 3.01
C GLY A 249 -5.35 12.39 3.60
N LEU A 250 -5.63 11.29 2.91
CA LEU A 250 -6.61 10.30 3.35
C LEU A 250 -6.12 8.86 3.13
N LYS A 251 -6.73 7.93 3.83
CA LYS A 251 -6.75 6.48 3.59
C LYS A 251 -8.07 5.92 4.13
N GLY A 252 -8.53 4.77 3.65
CA GLY A 252 -9.79 4.21 4.15
C GLY A 252 -9.99 2.74 3.83
N LYS A 253 -11.08 2.22 4.37
CA LYS A 253 -11.66 0.93 4.02
C LYS A 253 -13.16 1.13 3.90
N VAL A 254 -13.73 0.60 2.86
CA VAL A 254 -15.18 0.53 2.65
C VAL A 254 -15.55 -0.95 2.66
N LEU A 255 -16.44 -1.34 3.55
CA LEU A 255 -17.06 -2.66 3.54
C LEU A 255 -18.25 -2.57 2.60
N ASN A 256 -18.25 -3.31 1.50
CA ASN A 256 -19.46 -3.48 0.71
C ASN A 256 -20.25 -4.64 1.31
N VAL A 257 -21.39 -4.32 1.92
CA VAL A 257 -22.21 -5.29 2.67
C VAL A 257 -22.94 -6.26 1.72
N GLU A 258 -23.16 -5.87 0.46
CA GLU A 258 -23.88 -6.70 -0.51
C GLU A 258 -23.03 -7.89 -0.99
N ASP A 259 -21.70 -7.75 -1.06
CA ASP A 259 -20.80 -8.76 -1.61
C ASP A 259 -19.70 -9.23 -0.63
N ASP A 260 -19.78 -8.86 0.66
CA ASP A 260 -18.73 -9.10 1.67
C ASP A 260 -17.32 -8.62 1.22
N THR A 261 -17.24 -7.70 0.27
CA THR A 261 -15.99 -7.21 -0.29
C THR A 261 -15.45 -6.01 0.48
N ILE A 262 -14.15 -6.05 0.82
CA ILE A 262 -13.47 -4.91 1.44
C ILE A 262 -12.70 -4.14 0.38
N VAL A 263 -13.21 -2.97 0.01
CA VAL A 263 -12.48 -2.04 -0.85
C VAL A 263 -11.54 -1.19 0.01
N THR A 264 -10.24 -1.34 -0.18
CA THR A 264 -9.25 -0.53 0.50
C THR A 264 -8.95 0.73 -0.29
N ILE A 265 -9.26 1.90 0.28
CA ILE A 265 -8.87 3.20 -0.27
C ILE A 265 -7.40 3.44 0.06
N GLY A 266 -6.58 3.57 -0.97
CA GLY A 266 -5.15 3.84 -0.84
C GLY A 266 -4.87 5.24 -0.28
N ARG A 267 -3.63 5.45 0.16
CA ARG A 267 -3.17 6.73 0.71
C ARG A 267 -3.08 7.80 -0.38
N THR A 268 -3.88 8.87 -0.31
CA THR A 268 -3.95 9.93 -1.34
C THR A 268 -4.05 11.32 -0.72
N PRO A 269 -3.21 12.31 -1.16
CA PRO A 269 -1.89 12.08 -1.73
C PRO A 269 -0.96 11.46 -0.70
N THR A 270 0.08 10.79 -1.12
CA THR A 270 1.05 10.22 -0.16
C THR A 270 2.47 10.68 -0.42
N LYS A 271 3.23 10.98 0.66
CA LYS A 271 4.65 11.29 0.62
C LYS A 271 5.41 10.42 1.62
N PRO A 272 6.28 9.50 1.16
CA PRO A 272 7.12 8.71 2.06
C PRO A 272 8.31 9.51 2.58
N LEU A 273 8.71 9.22 3.81
CA LEU A 273 9.92 9.74 4.45
C LEU A 273 11.11 8.83 4.08
N PRO A 274 12.18 9.36 3.45
CA PRO A 274 13.38 8.58 3.10
C PRO A 274 14.14 8.07 4.33
N CYS A 275 14.95 6.99 4.16
CA CYS A 275 15.69 6.35 5.24
C CYS A 275 16.71 7.28 5.90
N GLU A 276 17.38 8.08 5.12
CA GLU A 276 18.35 9.10 5.53
C GLU A 276 17.70 10.40 6.02
N GLY A 277 16.39 10.54 5.80
CA GLY A 277 15.65 11.78 5.98
C GLY A 277 15.57 12.61 4.70
N THR A 278 15.38 13.90 4.82
CA THR A 278 15.24 14.82 3.68
C THR A 278 16.38 15.86 3.61
N GLY A 279 17.43 15.70 4.41
CA GLY A 279 18.51 16.69 4.51
C GLY A 279 18.07 17.99 5.19
N GLY A 280 16.99 17.96 5.99
CA GLY A 280 16.45 19.17 6.64
C GLY A 280 15.55 20.02 5.74
N VAL A 281 15.22 19.56 4.53
CA VAL A 281 14.32 20.23 3.61
C VAL A 281 12.93 19.61 3.68
N VAL A 282 11.87 20.41 3.66
CA VAL A 282 10.48 19.91 3.57
C VAL A 282 10.21 19.42 2.15
N LYS A 283 9.85 18.14 2.02
CA LYS A 283 9.36 17.56 0.76
C LYS A 283 7.85 17.37 0.82
N GLN A 284 7.15 17.72 -0.25
CA GLN A 284 5.69 17.69 -0.27
C GLN A 284 5.12 17.11 -1.56
N THR A 285 3.86 16.72 -1.50
CA THR A 285 2.98 16.43 -2.64
C THR A 285 1.59 16.95 -2.34
N LYS A 286 0.85 17.32 -3.35
CA LYS A 286 -0.52 17.86 -3.25
C LYS A 286 -1.42 17.13 -4.25
N THR A 287 -2.70 17.13 -3.96
CA THR A 287 -3.78 16.79 -4.89
C THR A 287 -4.94 17.75 -4.64
N VAL A 288 -5.73 17.97 -5.64
CA VAL A 288 -6.97 18.78 -5.57
C VAL A 288 -8.14 17.83 -5.80
N ASP A 289 -9.24 18.12 -5.15
CA ASP A 289 -10.54 17.48 -5.33
C ASP A 289 -10.52 15.95 -5.37
N ILE A 290 -10.75 15.35 -4.22
CA ILE A 290 -10.87 13.90 -4.06
C ILE A 290 -12.34 13.62 -3.73
N ASN A 291 -13.08 13.02 -4.65
CA ASN A 291 -14.43 12.57 -4.39
C ASN A 291 -14.42 11.06 -4.14
N VAL A 292 -15.01 10.64 -3.04
CA VAL A 292 -15.37 9.25 -2.76
C VAL A 292 -16.84 9.13 -3.09
N PRO A 293 -17.22 8.37 -4.13
CA PRO A 293 -18.61 8.30 -4.58
C PRO A 293 -19.58 8.00 -3.44
N SER A 294 -20.71 8.67 -3.46
CA SER A 294 -21.86 8.56 -2.53
C SER A 294 -21.57 8.92 -1.06
N ALA A 295 -20.32 9.17 -0.63
CA ALA A 295 -20.03 9.33 0.78
C ALA A 295 -19.31 10.63 1.15
N VAL A 296 -18.19 10.96 0.50
CA VAL A 296 -17.29 12.00 0.98
C VAL A 296 -16.67 12.78 -0.18
N SER A 297 -16.83 14.08 -0.16
CA SER A 297 -16.04 15.01 -0.98
C SER A 297 -14.90 15.59 -0.14
N VAL A 298 -13.70 15.55 -0.65
CA VAL A 298 -12.50 16.07 0.01
C VAL A 298 -11.85 17.08 -0.91
N GLY A 299 -11.73 18.30 -0.44
CA GLY A 299 -11.03 19.38 -1.13
C GLY A 299 -9.51 19.16 -1.19
N ALA A 300 -8.75 20.23 -1.41
CA ALA A 300 -7.31 20.15 -1.58
C ALA A 300 -6.63 19.41 -0.41
N ALA A 301 -5.86 18.38 -0.75
CA ALA A 301 -5.11 17.60 0.22
C ALA A 301 -3.59 17.70 -0.01
N GLN A 302 -2.81 17.66 1.08
CA GLN A 302 -1.36 17.77 1.03
C GLN A 302 -0.68 16.79 1.97
N ALA A 303 0.46 16.26 1.54
CA ALA A 303 1.34 15.43 2.35
C ALA A 303 2.75 16.03 2.38
N LYS A 304 3.28 16.29 3.59
CA LYS A 304 4.62 16.85 3.85
C LYS A 304 5.45 15.91 4.69
N VAL A 305 6.75 15.85 4.42
CA VAL A 305 7.72 15.11 5.22
C VAL A 305 8.99 15.91 5.42
N PHE A 306 9.60 15.74 6.58
CA PHE A 306 10.87 16.36 6.97
C PHE A 306 11.69 15.38 7.78
N GLY A 307 13.01 15.36 7.58
CA GLY A 307 13.92 14.55 8.37
C GLY A 307 15.34 15.07 8.28
N VAL A 308 16.02 15.15 9.41
CA VAL A 308 17.43 15.57 9.52
C VAL A 308 18.14 14.77 10.59
N GLN A 309 19.35 14.31 10.25
CA GLN A 309 20.31 13.74 11.19
C GLN A 309 21.30 14.84 11.58
N ALA A 310 21.18 15.34 12.82
CA ALA A 310 21.99 16.42 13.34
C ALA A 310 23.22 15.84 14.09
N GLY A 311 24.32 15.73 13.40
CA GLY A 311 25.54 15.09 13.89
C GLY A 311 25.33 13.62 14.24
N ARG A 312 26.25 13.06 15.08
CA ARG A 312 26.24 11.62 15.42
C ARG A 312 25.23 11.21 16.51
N ARG A 313 24.52 12.15 17.13
CA ARG A 313 23.74 11.88 18.36
C ARG A 313 22.29 12.30 18.31
N ARG A 314 21.86 13.05 17.29
CA ARG A 314 20.50 13.57 17.21
C ARG A 314 19.90 13.36 15.84
N ALA A 315 18.65 12.92 15.81
CA ALA A 315 17.84 12.89 14.60
C ALA A 315 16.44 13.44 14.90
N ARG A 316 15.89 14.17 13.97
CA ARG A 316 14.55 14.74 14.05
C ARG A 316 13.81 14.48 12.75
N ALA A 317 12.60 13.98 12.86
CA ALA A 317 11.72 13.83 11.72
C ALA A 317 10.29 14.20 12.10
N TRP A 318 9.55 14.65 11.11
CA TRP A 318 8.10 14.77 11.19
C TRP A 318 7.44 14.50 9.84
N THR A 319 6.19 14.08 9.91
CA THR A 319 5.30 13.94 8.75
C THR A 319 4.01 14.70 9.04
N GLN A 320 3.36 15.22 8.00
CA GLN A 320 2.14 16.00 8.14
C GLN A 320 1.23 15.72 6.94
N GLY A 321 0.03 15.19 7.24
CA GLY A 321 -1.09 15.10 6.30
C GLY A 321 -2.08 16.22 6.57
N SER A 322 -2.56 16.90 5.54
CA SER A 322 -3.55 17.96 5.68
C SER A 322 -4.60 17.92 4.58
N ILE A 323 -5.79 18.36 4.92
CA ILE A 323 -6.95 18.49 4.04
C ILE A 323 -7.55 19.87 4.29
N ALA A 324 -7.92 20.57 3.23
CA ALA A 324 -8.53 21.89 3.33
C ALA A 324 -9.97 21.78 3.83
N GLU A 325 -10.75 20.88 3.25
CA GLU A 325 -12.18 20.71 3.54
C GLU A 325 -12.60 19.26 3.31
N VAL A 326 -13.56 18.81 4.08
CA VAL A 326 -14.27 17.54 3.91
C VAL A 326 -15.74 17.80 4.02
N ASN A 327 -16.50 17.29 3.06
CA ASN A 327 -17.96 17.40 3.01
C ASN A 327 -18.58 16.00 2.93
N LEU A 328 -19.48 15.71 3.86
CA LEU A 328 -20.25 14.46 3.92
C LEU A 328 -21.74 14.75 3.78
N GLY A 329 -22.46 13.82 3.18
CA GLY A 329 -23.93 13.88 3.08
C GLY A 329 -24.43 15.11 2.35
N GLY A 330 -23.68 15.59 1.31
CA GLY A 330 -24.11 16.76 0.54
C GLY A 330 -24.17 18.08 1.32
N GLY A 331 -23.35 18.22 2.36
CA GLY A 331 -23.30 19.42 3.22
C GLY A 331 -23.85 19.23 4.63
N GLN A 332 -24.36 18.05 4.97
CA GLN A 332 -24.81 17.74 6.32
C GLN A 332 -23.67 17.84 7.33
N LEU A 333 -22.46 17.47 6.93
CA LEU A 333 -21.26 17.64 7.75
C LEU A 333 -20.12 18.22 6.91
N VAL A 334 -19.65 19.40 7.31
CA VAL A 334 -18.50 20.09 6.71
C VAL A 334 -17.40 20.25 7.78
N ILE A 335 -16.18 19.82 7.47
CA ILE A 335 -15.04 19.94 8.37
C ILE A 335 -13.90 20.60 7.62
N GLU A 336 -13.39 21.69 8.15
CA GLU A 336 -12.35 22.50 7.52
C GLU A 336 -11.01 22.43 8.26
N GLY A 337 -9.94 22.60 7.49
CA GLY A 337 -8.61 22.83 8.02
C GLY A 337 -8.04 21.67 8.85
N ILE A 338 -8.21 20.44 8.39
CA ILE A 338 -7.72 19.22 9.07
C ILE A 338 -6.21 19.09 8.86
N VAL A 339 -5.46 18.99 9.95
CA VAL A 339 -4.00 18.76 9.94
C VAL A 339 -3.62 17.69 10.95
N ALA A 340 -3.04 16.59 10.50
CA ALA A 340 -2.34 15.63 11.35
C ALA A 340 -0.83 15.88 11.30
N ARG A 341 -0.16 15.84 12.45
CA ARG A 341 1.28 15.95 12.53
C ARG A 341 1.88 14.93 13.49
N ALA A 342 2.86 14.16 13.04
CA ALA A 342 3.60 13.21 13.84
C ALA A 342 5.06 13.66 13.96
N ASN A 343 5.53 13.98 15.16
CA ASN A 343 6.88 14.44 15.41
C ASN A 343 7.66 13.37 16.17
N VAL A 344 8.92 13.14 15.78
CA VAL A 344 9.83 12.24 16.48
C VAL A 344 11.22 12.88 16.57
N ILE A 345 11.76 12.96 17.78
CA ILE A 345 13.12 13.41 18.06
C ILE A 345 13.83 12.30 18.81
N ARG A 346 14.94 11.82 18.26
CA ARG A 346 15.85 10.90 18.92
C ARG A 346 17.10 11.63 19.40
N ARG A 347 17.44 11.39 20.66
CA ARG A 347 18.70 11.79 21.32
C ARG A 347 19.30 10.56 22.04
N PRO A 348 20.55 10.57 22.50
CA PRO A 348 21.09 9.50 23.33
C PRO A 348 20.17 9.21 24.52
N GLY A 349 19.77 7.95 24.67
CA GLY A 349 18.91 7.50 25.77
C GLY A 349 17.46 8.00 25.73
N LYS A 350 17.08 8.92 24.82
CA LYS A 350 15.75 9.55 24.82
C LYS A 350 15.09 9.55 23.43
N LEU A 351 13.84 9.12 23.38
CA LEU A 351 12.95 9.23 22.23
C LEU A 351 11.74 10.07 22.62
N VAL A 352 11.60 11.24 21.99
CA VAL A 352 10.45 12.13 22.18
C VAL A 352 9.51 11.98 21.00
N ARG A 353 8.22 11.80 21.28
CA ARG A 353 7.14 11.62 20.30
C ARG A 353 5.97 12.49 20.70
N ASN A 354 5.37 13.18 19.77
CA ASN A 354 4.15 13.96 19.99
C ASN A 354 3.45 14.27 18.67
N SER A 355 2.21 14.73 18.80
CA SER A 355 1.33 15.19 17.73
C SER A 355 1.26 16.70 17.59
N ASN A 356 2.15 17.45 18.27
CA ASN A 356 2.12 18.91 18.28
C ASN A 356 2.06 19.50 16.86
N GLY A 357 1.05 20.29 16.57
CA GLY A 357 0.73 20.82 15.25
C GLY A 357 -0.40 20.08 14.56
N THR A 358 -0.98 19.05 15.18
CA THR A 358 -2.30 18.50 14.81
C THR A 358 -3.36 19.54 15.20
N LYS A 359 -4.27 19.85 14.27
CA LYS A 359 -5.30 20.84 14.46
C LYS A 359 -6.49 20.66 13.51
N PHE A 360 -7.60 21.25 13.92
CA PHE A 360 -8.82 21.44 13.15
C PHE A 360 -9.19 22.91 13.17
N VAL A 361 -9.92 23.38 12.15
CA VAL A 361 -10.35 24.79 12.08
C VAL A 361 -11.82 24.90 12.48
N SER A 362 -12.72 24.20 11.81
CA SER A 362 -14.17 24.24 12.09
C SER A 362 -14.84 22.91 11.80
N ILE A 363 -15.99 22.71 12.45
CA ILE A 363 -16.93 21.63 12.21
C ILE A 363 -18.30 22.27 12.13
N THR A 364 -19.02 22.01 11.06
CA THR A 364 -20.40 22.43 10.85
C THR A 364 -21.24 21.21 10.55
N ALA A 365 -22.30 20.96 11.32
CA ALA A 365 -23.25 19.90 11.06
C ALA A 365 -24.66 20.48 10.91
N ASP A 366 -25.35 20.11 9.83
CA ASP A 366 -26.67 20.66 9.45
C ASP A 366 -26.74 22.20 9.45
N GLY A 367 -25.61 22.84 9.03
CA GLY A 367 -25.48 24.29 8.98
C GLY A 367 -25.11 24.96 10.29
N GLU A 368 -25.04 24.22 11.41
CA GLU A 368 -24.72 24.75 12.73
C GLU A 368 -23.26 24.43 13.11
N PRO A 369 -22.51 25.39 13.70
CA PRO A 369 -21.15 25.14 14.16
C PRO A 369 -21.13 24.23 15.38
N HIS A 370 -20.21 23.27 15.40
CA HIS A 370 -19.99 22.34 16.50
C HIS A 370 -18.59 22.46 17.06
N GLU A 371 -18.50 22.43 18.40
CA GLU A 371 -17.21 22.32 19.08
C GLU A 371 -16.73 20.85 19.10
N ILE A 372 -15.41 20.66 19.08
CA ILE A 372 -14.83 19.33 19.25
C ILE A 372 -15.00 18.91 20.71
N PRO A 373 -15.71 17.82 21.01
CA PRO A 373 -15.89 17.37 22.38
C PRO A 373 -14.56 17.02 23.07
N ASP A 374 -14.46 17.26 24.36
CA ASP A 374 -13.29 16.86 25.17
C ASP A 374 -13.02 15.34 25.12
N SER A 375 -14.08 14.54 24.90
CA SER A 375 -13.97 13.09 24.69
C SER A 375 -13.22 12.71 23.42
N GLY A 376 -13.00 13.67 22.51
CA GLY A 376 -12.42 13.41 21.17
C GLY A 376 -13.32 12.58 20.25
N THR A 377 -14.60 12.45 20.57
CA THR A 377 -15.57 11.68 19.77
C THR A 377 -16.88 12.46 19.64
N LEU A 378 -17.37 12.58 18.42
CA LEU A 378 -18.68 13.16 18.09
C LEU A 378 -19.45 12.17 17.22
N GLU A 379 -20.69 11.91 17.53
CA GLU A 379 -21.59 11.08 16.72
C GLU A 379 -22.68 11.96 16.11
N ILE A 380 -22.83 11.87 14.80
CA ILE A 380 -23.92 12.47 14.05
C ILE A 380 -24.90 11.32 13.75
N PRO A 381 -26.08 11.29 14.41
CA PRO A 381 -26.99 10.18 14.30
C PRO A 381 -27.40 9.86 12.85
N GLY A 382 -27.31 8.57 12.48
CA GLY A 382 -27.65 8.09 11.13
C GLY A 382 -26.66 8.45 10.03
N LEU A 383 -25.61 9.23 10.31
CA LEU A 383 -24.61 9.65 9.33
C LEU A 383 -23.22 9.09 9.63
N ALA A 384 -22.61 9.52 10.74
CA ALA A 384 -21.22 9.15 11.01
C ALA A 384 -20.82 9.27 12.50
N LYS A 385 -19.84 8.44 12.90
CA LYS A 385 -19.06 8.62 14.11
C LYS A 385 -17.70 9.21 13.76
N LEU A 386 -17.34 10.30 14.44
CA LEU A 386 -16.09 11.04 14.28
C LEU A 386 -15.19 10.82 15.49
N GLU A 387 -13.92 10.45 15.24
CA GLU A 387 -12.88 10.33 16.27
C GLU A 387 -11.73 11.26 15.93
N PHE A 388 -11.46 12.23 16.83
CA PHE A 388 -10.48 13.30 16.62
C PHE A 388 -9.15 12.97 17.28
N GLY A 389 -8.03 13.26 16.58
CA GLY A 389 -6.69 13.20 17.16
C GLY A 389 -6.25 11.79 17.57
N VAL A 390 -6.61 10.76 16.80
CA VAL A 390 -6.28 9.37 17.12
C VAL A 390 -4.77 9.17 17.04
N GLU A 391 -4.14 8.87 18.18
CA GLU A 391 -2.70 8.64 18.31
C GLU A 391 -2.40 7.18 18.58
N THR A 392 -1.44 6.62 17.86
CA THR A 392 -0.94 5.26 18.07
C THR A 392 0.57 5.29 18.24
N LEU A 393 1.05 4.88 19.41
CA LEU A 393 2.48 4.70 19.64
C LEU A 393 2.96 3.44 18.90
N ILE A 394 4.01 3.61 18.12
CA ILE A 394 4.63 2.52 17.37
C ILE A 394 6.11 2.40 17.73
N ARG A 395 6.74 1.25 17.44
CA ARG A 395 8.15 1.05 17.75
C ARG A 395 9.05 2.09 17.10
N GLY A 396 9.61 2.98 17.90
CA GLY A 396 10.49 4.06 17.45
C GLY A 396 9.76 5.26 16.85
N GLY A 397 8.45 5.42 17.08
CA GLY A 397 7.68 6.49 16.47
C GLY A 397 6.25 6.62 16.95
N ILE A 398 5.47 7.36 16.18
CA ILE A 398 4.05 7.64 16.41
C ILE A 398 3.31 7.70 15.07
N GLU A 399 2.07 7.24 15.05
CA GLU A 399 1.09 7.48 13.99
C GLU A 399 -0.01 8.38 14.56
N VAL A 400 -0.38 9.39 13.81
CA VAL A 400 -1.43 10.37 14.14
C VAL A 400 -2.42 10.40 12.98
N ILE A 401 -3.69 10.20 13.29
CA ILE A 401 -4.82 10.42 12.39
C ILE A 401 -5.57 11.60 12.95
N ALA A 402 -5.68 12.67 12.16
CA ALA A 402 -6.37 13.86 12.65
C ALA A 402 -7.86 13.56 12.85
N LEU A 403 -8.51 12.96 11.88
CA LEU A 403 -9.92 12.60 11.96
C LEU A 403 -10.13 11.20 11.39
N ARG A 404 -10.81 10.36 12.15
CA ARG A 404 -11.37 9.10 11.67
C ARG A 404 -12.88 9.24 11.59
N ILE A 405 -13.43 8.90 10.44
CA ILE A 405 -14.87 8.85 10.16
C ILE A 405 -15.27 7.40 10.00
N THR A 406 -16.24 6.96 10.77
CA THR A 406 -16.93 5.68 10.58
C THR A 406 -18.35 6.00 10.13
N LEU A 407 -18.70 5.62 8.90
CA LEU A 407 -20.05 5.82 8.38
C LEU A 407 -21.04 4.86 9.07
N LEU A 408 -22.21 5.35 9.42
CA LEU A 408 -23.27 4.62 10.12
C LEU A 408 -24.41 4.18 9.18
N ASP A 409 -24.22 4.38 7.88
CA ASP A 409 -25.19 4.07 6.82
C ASP A 409 -25.32 2.57 6.48
N GLY A 410 -24.72 1.69 7.28
CA GLY A 410 -24.72 0.24 7.06
C GLY A 410 -23.58 -0.26 6.16
N VAL A 411 -22.88 0.63 5.45
CA VAL A 411 -21.75 0.27 4.57
C VAL A 411 -20.45 0.00 5.35
N GLY A 412 -20.39 0.38 6.63
CA GLY A 412 -19.25 0.10 7.50
C GLY A 412 -17.93 0.74 7.04
N ALA A 413 -18.00 1.84 6.30
CA ALA A 413 -16.83 2.53 5.80
C ALA A 413 -16.05 3.22 6.93
N VAL A 414 -14.73 3.07 6.95
CA VAL A 414 -13.83 3.80 7.85
C VAL A 414 -12.86 4.60 7.01
N ILE A 415 -12.89 5.92 7.17
CA ILE A 415 -12.05 6.87 6.43
C ILE A 415 -11.19 7.65 7.42
N ASP A 416 -9.87 7.52 7.30
CA ASP A 416 -8.89 8.28 8.05
C ASP A 416 -8.43 9.50 7.24
N LEU A 417 -8.60 10.68 7.80
CA LEU A 417 -8.30 11.97 7.19
C LEU A 417 -7.15 12.66 7.91
N GLY A 418 -6.23 13.24 7.16
CA GLY A 418 -4.99 13.75 7.72
C GLY A 418 -4.23 12.62 8.42
N VAL A 419 -3.32 11.94 7.73
CA VAL A 419 -2.57 10.82 8.29
C VAL A 419 -1.09 11.15 8.31
N ALA A 420 -0.47 11.03 9.47
CA ALA A 420 0.95 11.25 9.68
C ALA A 420 1.56 10.07 10.46
N ARG A 421 2.59 9.43 9.90
CA ARG A 421 3.32 8.36 10.55
C ARG A 421 4.81 8.62 10.47
N THR A 422 5.47 8.73 11.62
CA THR A 422 6.89 9.02 11.71
C THR A 422 7.58 8.05 12.64
N GLN A 423 8.71 7.51 12.20
CA GLN A 423 9.60 6.67 12.99
C GLN A 423 11.05 7.13 12.83
N VAL A 424 11.79 7.12 13.95
CA VAL A 424 13.24 7.34 13.97
C VAL A 424 13.86 6.26 14.84
N LYS A 425 14.48 5.26 14.20
CA LYS A 425 15.12 4.13 14.86
C LYS A 425 16.62 4.35 14.93
N LYS A 426 17.28 3.84 15.98
CA LYS A 426 18.75 3.81 16.04
C LYS A 426 19.25 2.96 14.86
N ALA A 427 20.22 3.49 14.11
CA ALA A 427 20.95 2.68 13.15
C ALA A 427 21.83 1.69 13.91
N ILE A 428 21.85 0.45 13.46
CA ILE A 428 22.77 -0.58 13.91
C ILE A 428 23.85 -0.62 12.81
N LEU A 429 24.89 0.17 13.01
CA LEU A 429 26.01 0.29 12.07
C LEU A 429 27.15 -0.60 12.53
#